data_886ee68c7b22bf830a122eb64bfb9d98
#
_entry.id   886ee68c7b22bf830a122eb64bfb9d98
#
_cell.length_a   1.000
_cell.length_b   1.000
_cell.length_c   1.000
_cell.angle_alpha   90.00
_cell.angle_beta   90.00
_cell.angle_gamma   90.00
#
_symmetry.space_group_name_H-M   'P 1'
#
loop_
_entity.id
_entity.type
_entity.pdbx_description
1 polymer ?
#
loop_
_entity_poly.entity_id
_entity_poly.type
_entity_poly.pdbx_seq_one_letter_code
_entity_poly.pdbx_strand_id
1 'polypeptide(L)'
;MFSPFWDHDGMPVNPTDSRIAVIDFETTGISPPMGDRATEVAIVLLEAGRVVDRFQSLMFTGAHIPPFVSQLTGITNAMVAGAPPAAQVMADAARFVDGAPMVAHNAAFDRKFWQAELAQAGLAAPHPFACTVMLSRRLYPQAPNHQLGTLVAFHRLPRAGQAHRALADAEMAAALLWRIQQDLRGPAGTGRADHDWLMRVQACPKAKIGRLLAGA
;
A
#
# COMPACT_ATOMS: atom_id res chain seq x y z
N MET A 1 24.24 -10.66 -20.24
CA MET A 1 23.42 -9.47 -20.54
C MET A 1 21.99 -9.97 -20.56
N PHE A 2 21.24 -9.86 -19.43
CA PHE A 2 19.83 -10.32 -19.35
C PHE A 2 18.95 -9.27 -20.02
N SER A 3 18.08 -9.72 -20.92
CA SER A 3 17.09 -8.85 -21.57
C SER A 3 16.07 -8.39 -20.51
N PRO A 4 15.74 -7.10 -20.40
CA PRO A 4 14.81 -6.58 -19.41
C PRO A 4 13.33 -7.01 -19.62
N PHE A 5 13.06 -7.88 -20.61
CA PHE A 5 11.71 -8.29 -21.01
C PHE A 5 11.36 -9.75 -20.67
N TRP A 6 12.21 -10.47 -19.92
CA TRP A 6 11.98 -11.87 -19.55
C TRP A 6 12.20 -12.05 -18.06
N ASP A 7 11.29 -12.76 -17.38
CA ASP A 7 11.48 -13.15 -15.98
C ASP A 7 12.49 -14.33 -15.87
N HIS A 8 12.83 -14.72 -14.63
CA HIS A 8 13.75 -15.83 -14.36
C HIS A 8 13.27 -17.19 -14.89
N ASP A 9 11.96 -17.31 -15.21
CA ASP A 9 11.33 -18.53 -15.73
C ASP A 9 11.15 -18.46 -17.27
N GLY A 10 11.70 -17.43 -17.95
CA GLY A 10 11.66 -17.27 -19.39
C GLY A 10 10.29 -16.84 -19.94
N MET A 11 9.42 -16.27 -19.08
CA MET A 11 8.15 -15.72 -19.50
C MET A 11 8.30 -14.24 -19.89
N PRO A 12 7.60 -13.75 -20.93
CA PRO A 12 7.66 -12.33 -21.28
C PRO A 12 7.11 -11.50 -20.12
N VAL A 13 7.95 -10.65 -19.53
CA VAL A 13 7.50 -9.66 -18.55
C VAL A 13 6.64 -8.65 -19.31
N ASN A 14 5.35 -8.65 -19.01
CA ASN A 14 4.47 -7.64 -19.57
C ASN A 14 4.94 -6.27 -19.02
N PRO A 15 5.19 -5.25 -19.85
CA PRO A 15 5.59 -3.91 -19.40
C PRO A 15 4.61 -3.29 -18.40
N THR A 16 3.40 -3.86 -18.27
CA THR A 16 2.38 -3.48 -17.27
C THR A 16 2.62 -4.05 -15.87
N ASP A 17 3.58 -4.95 -15.68
CA ASP A 17 3.95 -5.53 -14.39
C ASP A 17 5.10 -4.77 -13.72
N SER A 18 5.11 -3.44 -13.86
CA SER A 18 6.03 -2.56 -13.15
C SER A 18 5.92 -2.78 -11.64
N ARG A 19 7.05 -2.68 -10.97
CA ARG A 19 7.14 -2.72 -9.50
C ARG A 19 6.17 -1.73 -8.89
N ILE A 20 5.40 -2.17 -7.90
CA ILE A 20 4.47 -1.35 -7.12
C ILE A 20 4.85 -1.47 -5.64
N ALA A 21 4.92 -0.33 -4.94
CA ALA A 21 5.14 -0.30 -3.50
C ALA A 21 3.78 -0.26 -2.78
N VAL A 22 3.46 -1.29 -1.99
CA VAL A 22 2.27 -1.31 -1.14
C VAL A 22 2.70 -0.93 0.27
N ILE A 23 2.14 0.18 0.80
CA ILE A 23 2.56 0.77 2.07
C ILE A 23 1.42 0.75 3.08
N ASP A 24 1.80 0.66 4.35
CA ASP A 24 0.94 0.87 5.50
C ASP A 24 1.70 1.56 6.63
N PHE A 25 1.03 2.44 7.39
CA PHE A 25 1.56 3.16 8.53
C PHE A 25 0.76 2.87 9.79
N GLU A 26 1.47 2.63 10.90
CA GLU A 26 0.92 2.84 12.24
C GLU A 26 1.31 4.23 12.76
N THR A 27 0.42 4.88 13.49
CA THR A 27 0.55 6.31 13.80
C THR A 27 0.04 6.62 15.21
N THR A 28 0.39 7.78 15.77
CA THR A 28 -0.12 8.25 17.07
C THR A 28 -1.56 8.75 17.01
N GLY A 29 -2.08 9.03 15.81
CA GLY A 29 -3.42 9.53 15.55
C GLY A 29 -3.68 9.66 14.06
N ILE A 30 -4.58 10.54 13.66
CA ILE A 30 -5.08 10.58 12.27
C ILE A 30 -4.67 11.81 11.47
N SER A 31 -4.01 12.80 12.07
CA SER A 31 -3.82 14.12 11.45
C SER A 31 -2.42 14.69 11.66
N PRO A 32 -1.47 14.51 10.72
CA PRO A 32 -0.14 15.13 10.81
C PRO A 32 -0.17 16.65 11.06
N PRO A 33 -1.09 17.44 10.47
CA PRO A 33 -1.19 18.88 10.79
C PRO A 33 -1.54 19.19 12.25
N MET A 34 -2.14 18.22 12.99
CA MET A 34 -2.44 18.35 14.41
C MET A 34 -1.31 17.79 15.31
N GLY A 35 -0.19 17.41 14.73
CA GLY A 35 0.97 16.89 15.44
C GLY A 35 1.05 15.36 15.53
N ASP A 36 0.12 14.63 14.91
CA ASP A 36 0.22 13.18 14.88
C ASP A 36 1.38 12.73 13.99
N ARG A 37 2.08 11.69 14.44
CA ARG A 37 3.30 11.18 13.82
C ARG A 37 3.19 9.68 13.53
N ALA A 38 3.97 9.22 12.57
CA ALA A 38 4.12 7.80 12.32
C ALA A 38 4.94 7.12 13.44
N THR A 39 4.58 5.88 13.76
CA THR A 39 5.26 5.02 14.75
C THR A 39 5.87 3.79 14.12
N GLU A 40 5.28 3.29 13.04
CA GLU A 40 5.78 2.19 12.23
C GLU A 40 5.48 2.48 10.76
N VAL A 41 6.36 2.05 9.85
CA VAL A 41 6.10 2.00 8.42
C VAL A 41 6.45 0.62 7.90
N ALA A 42 5.62 0.09 7.03
CA ALA A 42 5.95 -1.11 6.26
C ALA A 42 5.64 -0.91 4.77
N ILE A 43 6.48 -1.48 3.93
CA ILE A 43 6.37 -1.42 2.48
C ILE A 43 6.65 -2.81 1.92
N VAL A 44 5.77 -3.26 1.04
CA VAL A 44 5.90 -4.51 0.31
C VAL A 44 6.08 -4.16 -1.17
N LEU A 45 7.18 -4.58 -1.78
CA LEU A 45 7.37 -4.46 -3.23
C LEU A 45 6.73 -5.64 -3.94
N LEU A 46 5.84 -5.33 -4.86
CA LEU A 46 5.08 -6.29 -5.65
C LEU A 46 5.49 -6.19 -7.12
N GLU A 47 5.92 -7.29 -7.71
CA GLU A 47 6.20 -7.44 -9.15
C GLU A 47 5.44 -8.64 -9.69
N ALA A 48 4.67 -8.47 -10.76
CA ALA A 48 3.89 -9.55 -11.38
C ALA A 48 3.06 -10.37 -10.39
N GLY A 49 2.54 -9.73 -9.33
CA GLY A 49 1.76 -10.38 -8.27
C GLY A 49 2.57 -11.13 -7.22
N ARG A 50 3.89 -11.08 -7.30
CA ARG A 50 4.80 -11.70 -6.31
C ARG A 50 5.39 -10.62 -5.42
N VAL A 51 5.45 -10.89 -4.13
CA VAL A 51 6.21 -10.06 -3.20
C VAL A 51 7.70 -10.36 -3.41
N VAL A 52 8.43 -9.34 -3.89
CA VAL A 52 9.87 -9.47 -4.19
C VAL A 52 10.75 -8.93 -3.06
N ASP A 53 10.26 -7.97 -2.28
CA ASP A 53 11.01 -7.43 -1.15
C ASP A 53 10.08 -6.80 -0.10
N ARG A 54 10.59 -6.55 1.12
CA ARG A 54 9.87 -5.98 2.25
C ARG A 54 10.77 -5.00 3.00
N PHE A 55 10.18 -3.90 3.41
CA PHE A 55 10.77 -2.95 4.34
C PHE A 55 9.83 -2.79 5.53
N GLN A 56 10.34 -2.81 6.76
CA GLN A 56 9.58 -2.52 7.96
C GLN A 56 10.49 -1.88 9.00
N SER A 57 10.01 -0.82 9.63
CA SER A 57 10.70 -0.22 10.76
C SER A 57 9.74 0.50 11.69
N LEU A 58 9.92 0.31 12.99
CA LEU A 58 9.48 1.29 13.98
C LEU A 58 10.30 2.56 13.79
N MET A 59 9.76 3.72 14.21
CA MET A 59 10.48 4.99 14.12
C MET A 59 10.27 5.85 15.36
N PHE A 60 11.35 6.50 15.78
CA PHE A 60 11.32 7.47 16.87
C PHE A 60 11.05 8.86 16.31
N THR A 61 9.92 9.44 16.68
CA THR A 61 9.49 10.80 16.29
C THR A 61 9.48 11.78 17.44
N GLY A 62 9.67 11.31 18.68
CA GLY A 62 9.48 12.10 19.90
C GLY A 62 8.01 12.31 20.30
N ALA A 63 7.05 11.91 19.47
CA ALA A 63 5.64 12.04 19.77
C ALA A 63 5.19 10.94 20.77
N HIS A 64 4.28 11.31 21.67
CA HIS A 64 3.68 10.37 22.62
C HIS A 64 2.60 9.52 21.96
N ILE A 65 2.65 8.21 22.16
CA ILE A 65 1.62 7.27 21.69
C ILE A 65 0.52 7.20 22.74
N PRO A 66 -0.73 7.59 22.41
CA PRO A 66 -1.84 7.48 23.35
C PRO A 66 -2.13 6.04 23.75
N PRO A 67 -2.62 5.79 24.99
CA PRO A 67 -2.87 4.43 25.47
C PRO A 67 -3.80 3.59 24.58
N PHE A 68 -4.83 4.21 24.01
CA PHE A 68 -5.77 3.51 23.13
C PHE A 68 -5.11 3.08 21.81
N VAL A 69 -4.14 3.88 21.30
CA VAL A 69 -3.37 3.52 20.10
C VAL A 69 -2.43 2.36 20.43
N SER A 70 -1.72 2.42 21.57
CA SER A 70 -0.88 1.30 22.01
C SER A 70 -1.68 0.00 22.19
N GLN A 71 -2.91 0.10 22.68
CA GLN A 71 -3.80 -1.06 22.81
C GLN A 71 -4.22 -1.62 21.45
N LEU A 72 -4.46 -0.75 20.46
CA LEU A 72 -4.87 -1.13 19.10
C LEU A 72 -3.73 -1.78 18.32
N THR A 73 -2.54 -1.13 18.29
CA THR A 73 -1.41 -1.50 17.43
C THR A 73 -0.41 -2.44 18.11
N GLY A 74 -0.44 -2.49 19.45
CA GLY A 74 0.58 -3.16 20.27
C GLY A 74 1.91 -2.38 20.34
N ILE A 75 2.01 -1.21 19.69
CA ILE A 75 3.23 -0.38 19.71
C ILE A 75 3.20 0.54 20.92
N THR A 76 4.23 0.46 21.76
CA THR A 76 4.34 1.24 23.00
C THR A 76 5.37 2.35 22.88
N ASN A 77 5.25 3.37 23.77
CA ASN A 77 6.26 4.43 23.88
C ASN A 77 7.67 3.88 24.15
N ALA A 78 7.78 2.80 24.93
CA ALA A 78 9.07 2.15 25.20
C ALA A 78 9.69 1.51 23.94
N MET A 79 8.87 0.92 23.08
CA MET A 79 9.34 0.32 21.83
C MET A 79 9.89 1.39 20.88
N VAL A 80 9.16 2.49 20.68
CA VAL A 80 9.62 3.56 19.75
C VAL A 80 10.77 4.37 20.32
N ALA A 81 10.94 4.46 21.65
CA ALA A 81 12.09 5.13 22.26
C ALA A 81 13.44 4.49 21.89
N GLY A 82 13.45 3.19 21.60
CA GLY A 82 14.63 2.45 21.11
C GLY A 82 14.73 2.33 19.60
N ALA A 83 13.77 2.88 18.86
CA ALA A 83 13.74 2.80 17.40
C ALA A 83 14.66 3.85 16.73
N PRO A 84 15.09 3.63 15.48
CA PRO A 84 15.84 4.63 14.72
C PRO A 84 15.08 5.94 14.56
N PRO A 85 15.78 7.09 14.40
CA PRO A 85 15.14 8.37 14.12
C PRO A 85 14.23 8.30 12.89
N ALA A 86 13.05 8.91 12.95
CA ALA A 86 12.08 8.90 11.86
C ALA A 86 12.67 9.41 10.53
N ALA A 87 13.50 10.46 10.56
CA ALA A 87 14.14 10.97 9.35
C ALA A 87 15.03 9.94 8.65
N GLN A 88 15.75 9.10 9.42
CA GLN A 88 16.56 8.02 8.86
C GLN A 88 15.66 6.93 8.27
N VAL A 89 14.66 6.48 9.01
CA VAL A 89 13.72 5.44 8.54
C VAL A 89 13.03 5.87 7.26
N MET A 90 12.59 7.13 7.18
CA MET A 90 11.90 7.64 5.98
C MET A 90 12.86 7.82 4.79
N ALA A 91 14.12 8.17 5.03
CA ALA A 91 15.14 8.19 3.98
C ALA A 91 15.41 6.79 3.43
N ASP A 92 15.48 5.77 4.31
CA ASP A 92 15.65 4.38 3.91
C ASP A 92 14.41 3.87 3.16
N ALA A 93 13.21 4.19 3.64
CA ALA A 93 11.95 3.85 2.99
C ALA A 93 11.83 4.48 1.59
N ALA A 94 12.21 5.77 1.44
CA ALA A 94 12.20 6.44 0.14
C ALA A 94 13.18 5.81 -0.86
N ARG A 95 14.38 5.41 -0.41
CA ARG A 95 15.34 4.65 -1.24
C ARG A 95 14.82 3.26 -1.61
N PHE A 96 14.16 2.60 -0.66
CA PHE A 96 13.57 1.27 -0.89
C PHE A 96 12.46 1.31 -1.96
N VAL A 97 11.62 2.35 -1.95
CA VAL A 97 10.56 2.54 -2.95
C VAL A 97 11.15 2.84 -4.34
N ASP A 98 12.29 3.55 -4.41
CA ASP A 98 13.04 3.85 -5.65
C ASP A 98 12.14 4.35 -6.80
N GLY A 99 11.24 5.29 -6.49
CA GLY A 99 10.33 5.88 -7.48
C GLY A 99 9.16 4.99 -7.93
N ALA A 100 9.00 3.78 -7.39
CA ALA A 100 7.86 2.93 -7.70
C ALA A 100 6.54 3.62 -7.35
N PRO A 101 5.48 3.49 -8.16
CA PRO A 101 4.16 3.99 -7.80
C PRO A 101 3.62 3.26 -6.56
N MET A 102 2.83 3.96 -5.76
CA MET A 102 2.42 3.48 -4.45
C MET A 102 0.95 3.06 -4.42
N VAL A 103 0.67 2.10 -3.56
CA VAL A 103 -0.70 1.66 -3.23
C VAL A 103 -0.83 1.55 -1.72
N ALA A 104 -2.01 1.90 -1.19
CA ALA A 104 -2.36 1.63 0.20
C ALA A 104 -3.84 1.28 0.34
N HIS A 105 -4.20 0.68 1.48
CA HIS A 105 -5.59 0.48 1.83
C HIS A 105 -6.11 1.68 2.62
N ASN A 106 -6.98 2.50 2.03
CA ASN A 106 -7.35 3.84 2.49
C ASN A 106 -6.22 4.88 2.26
N ALA A 107 -5.64 4.86 1.07
CA ALA A 107 -4.43 5.57 0.68
C ALA A 107 -4.39 7.08 1.02
N ALA A 108 -5.53 7.74 1.24
CA ALA A 108 -5.56 9.14 1.68
C ALA A 108 -4.91 9.29 3.08
N PHE A 109 -5.01 8.25 3.92
CA PHE A 109 -4.37 8.21 5.23
C PHE A 109 -2.85 8.04 5.09
N ASP A 110 -2.39 7.02 4.41
CA ASP A 110 -0.95 6.72 4.28
C ASP A 110 -0.20 7.81 3.52
N ARG A 111 -0.81 8.31 2.44
CA ARG A 111 -0.22 9.39 1.63
C ARG A 111 0.09 10.64 2.45
N LYS A 112 -0.80 11.07 3.37
CA LYS A 112 -0.55 12.26 4.18
C LYS A 112 0.57 12.06 5.19
N PHE A 113 0.71 10.85 5.77
CA PHE A 113 1.83 10.53 6.65
C PHE A 113 3.12 10.38 5.86
N TRP A 114 3.11 9.71 4.70
CA TRP A 114 4.24 9.65 3.78
C TRP A 114 4.77 11.03 3.42
N GLN A 115 3.87 11.94 3.03
CA GLN A 115 4.23 13.32 2.69
C GLN A 115 4.77 14.10 3.89
N ALA A 116 4.11 14.00 5.05
CA ALA A 116 4.49 14.74 6.24
C ALA A 116 5.84 14.29 6.81
N GLU A 117 6.05 12.97 6.91
CA GLU A 117 7.30 12.41 7.45
C GLU A 117 8.49 12.64 6.50
N LEU A 118 8.30 12.50 5.18
CA LEU A 118 9.35 12.84 4.20
C LEU A 118 9.68 14.34 4.23
N ALA A 119 8.69 15.22 4.32
CA ALA A 119 8.93 16.65 4.44
C ALA A 119 9.76 17.00 5.69
N GLN A 120 9.52 16.33 6.82
CA GLN A 120 10.34 16.50 8.03
C GLN A 120 11.77 15.97 7.86
N ALA A 121 11.96 14.96 7.01
CA ALA A 121 13.27 14.46 6.61
C ALA A 121 13.95 15.31 5.51
N GLY A 122 13.31 16.39 5.03
CA GLY A 122 13.80 17.23 3.94
C GLY A 122 13.74 16.57 2.56
N LEU A 123 12.88 15.56 2.39
CA LEU A 123 12.75 14.78 1.17
C LEU A 123 11.45 15.07 0.42
N ALA A 124 11.47 14.92 -0.90
CA ALA A 124 10.27 15.03 -1.74
C ALA A 124 9.43 13.75 -1.69
N ALA A 125 8.13 13.90 -1.87
CA ALA A 125 7.16 12.79 -1.91
C ALA A 125 6.33 12.81 -3.21
N PRO A 126 6.95 12.60 -4.40
CA PRO A 126 6.29 12.77 -5.69
C PRO A 126 5.38 11.59 -6.08
N HIS A 127 5.34 10.54 -5.26
CA HIS A 127 4.74 9.26 -5.61
C HIS A 127 3.21 9.36 -5.79
N PRO A 128 2.65 8.86 -6.90
CA PRO A 128 1.21 8.72 -7.06
C PRO A 128 0.70 7.53 -6.21
N PHE A 129 -0.51 7.68 -5.65
CA PHE A 129 -1.13 6.66 -4.78
C PHE A 129 -2.43 6.12 -5.36
N ALA A 130 -2.49 4.83 -5.66
CA ALA A 130 -3.74 4.14 -5.85
C ALA A 130 -4.28 3.61 -4.51
N CYS A 131 -5.61 3.46 -4.42
CA CYS A 131 -6.33 3.13 -3.19
C CYS A 131 -7.18 1.88 -3.36
N THR A 132 -6.84 0.80 -2.67
CA THR A 132 -7.60 -0.46 -2.75
C THR A 132 -9.02 -0.33 -2.20
N VAL A 133 -9.31 0.59 -1.26
CA VAL A 133 -10.68 0.91 -0.83
C VAL A 133 -11.49 1.52 -1.98
N MET A 134 -10.88 2.47 -2.69
CA MET A 134 -11.56 3.14 -3.82
C MET A 134 -11.80 2.17 -4.97
N LEU A 135 -10.84 1.31 -5.27
CA LEU A 135 -10.94 0.26 -6.28
C LEU A 135 -12.00 -0.78 -5.90
N SER A 136 -11.96 -1.31 -4.67
CA SER A 136 -12.92 -2.32 -4.22
C SER A 136 -14.36 -1.81 -4.22
N ARG A 137 -14.59 -0.54 -3.90
CA ARG A 137 -15.92 0.09 -3.97
C ARG A 137 -16.50 0.14 -5.39
N ARG A 138 -15.67 0.01 -6.42
CA ARG A 138 -16.07 0.00 -7.83
C ARG A 138 -16.23 -1.40 -8.38
N LEU A 139 -15.30 -2.28 -8.01
CA LEU A 139 -15.23 -3.63 -8.56
C LEU A 139 -16.07 -4.65 -7.77
N TYR A 140 -16.24 -4.43 -6.46
CA TYR A 140 -16.89 -5.37 -5.56
C TYR A 140 -18.04 -4.71 -4.76
N PRO A 141 -19.06 -4.14 -5.42
CA PRO A 141 -20.18 -3.51 -4.73
C PRO A 141 -20.98 -4.48 -3.83
N GLN A 142 -20.83 -5.79 -4.06
CA GLN A 142 -21.44 -6.88 -3.31
C GLN A 142 -20.68 -7.25 -2.02
N ALA A 143 -19.47 -6.72 -1.79
CA ALA A 143 -18.75 -6.97 -0.54
C ALA A 143 -19.50 -6.36 0.66
N PRO A 144 -19.53 -7.03 1.82
CA PRO A 144 -20.27 -6.55 3.01
C PRO A 144 -19.83 -5.15 3.45
N ASN A 145 -18.54 -4.87 3.38
CA ASN A 145 -17.92 -3.55 3.52
C ASN A 145 -16.55 -3.56 2.83
N HIS A 146 -15.83 -2.42 2.88
CA HIS A 146 -14.54 -2.27 2.21
C HIS A 146 -13.37 -2.10 3.20
N GLN A 147 -13.49 -2.65 4.41
CA GLN A 147 -12.37 -2.79 5.35
C GLN A 147 -11.44 -3.91 4.86
N LEU A 148 -10.14 -3.79 5.12
CA LEU A 148 -9.13 -4.73 4.64
C LEU A 148 -9.43 -6.17 5.05
N GLY A 149 -9.65 -6.42 6.34
CA GLY A 149 -9.96 -7.74 6.85
C GLY A 149 -11.24 -8.36 6.26
N THR A 150 -12.26 -7.54 5.96
CA THR A 150 -13.49 -8.00 5.30
C THR A 150 -13.23 -8.39 3.85
N LEU A 151 -12.47 -7.60 3.11
CA LEU A 151 -12.14 -7.89 1.70
C LEU A 151 -11.22 -9.12 1.58
N VAL A 152 -10.24 -9.25 2.49
CA VAL A 152 -9.38 -10.44 2.59
C VAL A 152 -10.22 -11.70 2.81
N ALA A 153 -11.18 -11.66 3.74
CA ALA A 153 -12.10 -12.79 3.97
C ALA A 153 -13.04 -13.04 2.79
N PHE A 154 -13.61 -11.98 2.21
CA PHE A 154 -14.53 -12.06 1.08
C PHE A 154 -13.89 -12.73 -0.14
N HIS A 155 -12.64 -12.41 -0.43
CA HIS A 155 -11.87 -12.99 -1.54
C HIS A 155 -11.07 -14.25 -1.14
N ARG A 156 -11.16 -14.71 0.12
CA ARG A 156 -10.40 -15.86 0.65
C ARG A 156 -8.90 -15.71 0.45
N LEU A 157 -8.39 -14.50 0.65
CA LEU A 157 -6.96 -14.20 0.53
C LEU A 157 -6.20 -14.66 1.78
N PRO A 158 -4.88 -14.90 1.66
CA PRO A 158 -4.05 -15.19 2.81
C PRO A 158 -4.15 -14.08 3.86
N ARG A 159 -4.24 -14.46 5.13
CA ARG A 159 -4.08 -13.53 6.26
C ARG A 159 -2.63 -13.55 6.69
N ALA A 160 -2.03 -12.39 6.80
CA ALA A 160 -0.70 -12.21 7.34
C ALA A 160 -0.80 -11.78 8.81
N GLY A 161 0.09 -12.28 9.65
CA GLY A 161 0.41 -11.80 10.99
C GLY A 161 -0.74 -11.31 11.88
N GLN A 162 -0.39 -10.39 12.78
CA GLN A 162 -1.33 -9.71 13.67
C GLN A 162 -1.89 -8.46 12.95
N ALA A 163 -3.21 -8.29 12.94
CA ALA A 163 -3.85 -7.06 12.45
C ALA A 163 -3.34 -5.83 13.26
N HIS A 164 -3.34 -4.67 12.62
CA HIS A 164 -2.77 -3.42 13.17
C HIS A 164 -1.26 -3.53 13.47
N ARG A 165 -0.55 -4.22 12.62
CA ARG A 165 0.90 -4.16 12.46
C ARG A 165 1.17 -3.87 10.98
N ALA A 166 1.89 -2.82 10.72
CA ALA A 166 2.03 -2.25 9.39
C ALA A 166 2.44 -3.29 8.31
N LEU A 167 3.36 -4.23 8.62
CA LEU A 167 3.76 -5.24 7.64
C LEU A 167 2.63 -6.23 7.32
N ALA A 168 1.88 -6.67 8.33
CA ALA A 168 0.77 -7.59 8.11
C ALA A 168 -0.34 -6.94 7.26
N ASP A 169 -0.66 -5.68 7.51
CA ASP A 169 -1.67 -4.95 6.77
C ASP A 169 -1.18 -4.59 5.35
N ALA A 170 0.10 -4.24 5.16
CA ALA A 170 0.70 -4.05 3.84
C ALA A 170 0.71 -5.36 3.00
N GLU A 171 1.02 -6.52 3.59
CA GLU A 171 0.95 -7.82 2.90
C GLU A 171 -0.48 -8.20 2.51
N MET A 172 -1.45 -7.98 3.38
CA MET A 172 -2.87 -8.19 3.06
C MET A 172 -3.35 -7.23 1.97
N ALA A 173 -2.92 -5.96 2.00
CA ALA A 173 -3.23 -4.99 0.96
C ALA A 173 -2.58 -5.36 -0.39
N ALA A 174 -1.36 -5.92 -0.38
CA ALA A 174 -0.69 -6.43 -1.57
C ALA A 174 -1.43 -7.64 -2.18
N ALA A 175 -1.88 -8.58 -1.35
CA ALA A 175 -2.69 -9.71 -1.81
C ALA A 175 -4.03 -9.24 -2.41
N LEU A 176 -4.68 -8.24 -1.79
CA LEU A 176 -5.90 -7.63 -2.33
C LEU A 176 -5.64 -6.89 -3.64
N LEU A 177 -4.54 -6.14 -3.73
CA LEU A 177 -4.14 -5.47 -4.97
C LEU A 177 -3.95 -6.48 -6.11
N TRP A 178 -3.24 -7.58 -5.85
CA TRP A 178 -3.05 -8.62 -6.85
C TRP A 178 -4.39 -9.22 -7.32
N ARG A 179 -5.31 -9.47 -6.40
CA ARG A 179 -6.66 -9.92 -6.74
C ARG A 179 -7.39 -8.90 -7.64
N ILE A 180 -7.33 -7.62 -7.30
CA ILE A 180 -7.90 -6.54 -8.11
C ILE A 180 -7.28 -6.53 -9.52
N GLN A 181 -5.96 -6.66 -9.62
CA GLN A 181 -5.27 -6.70 -10.91
C GLN A 181 -5.68 -7.92 -11.75
N GLN A 182 -5.82 -9.09 -11.14
CA GLN A 182 -6.31 -10.28 -11.84
C GLN A 182 -7.73 -10.09 -12.38
N ASP A 183 -8.63 -9.55 -11.57
CA ASP A 183 -10.02 -9.31 -11.98
C ASP A 183 -10.11 -8.26 -13.11
N LEU A 184 -9.24 -7.24 -13.10
CA LEU A 184 -9.14 -6.24 -14.18
C LEU A 184 -8.58 -6.83 -15.48
N ARG A 185 -7.62 -7.75 -15.40
CA ARG A 185 -7.10 -8.46 -16.58
C ARG A 185 -8.13 -9.42 -17.20
N GLY A 186 -9.12 -9.84 -16.42
CA GLY A 186 -10.14 -10.78 -16.84
C GLY A 186 -9.62 -12.20 -17.13
N PRO A 187 -10.50 -13.12 -17.55
CA PRO A 187 -10.15 -14.53 -17.79
C PRO A 187 -9.08 -14.73 -18.88
N ALA A 188 -9.02 -13.84 -19.88
CA ALA A 188 -8.03 -13.91 -20.94
C ALA A 188 -6.66 -13.32 -20.58
N GLY A 189 -6.55 -12.67 -19.40
CA GLY A 189 -5.32 -12.04 -18.93
C GLY A 189 -4.86 -10.81 -19.74
N THR A 190 -5.69 -10.30 -20.64
CA THR A 190 -5.34 -9.25 -21.64
C THR A 190 -5.75 -7.84 -21.23
N GLY A 191 -6.59 -7.69 -20.19
CA GLY A 191 -7.03 -6.38 -19.70
C GLY A 191 -5.91 -5.63 -18.99
N ARG A 192 -6.06 -4.30 -18.94
CA ARG A 192 -5.10 -3.42 -18.27
C ARG A 192 -5.23 -3.48 -16.75
N ALA A 193 -4.10 -3.56 -16.07
CA ALA A 193 -4.03 -3.56 -14.60
C ALA A 193 -2.78 -2.84 -14.08
N ASP A 194 -2.14 -2.01 -14.91
CA ASP A 194 -1.03 -1.14 -14.52
C ASP A 194 -1.49 -0.05 -13.54
N HIS A 195 -0.55 0.61 -12.86
CA HIS A 195 -0.87 1.61 -11.85
C HIS A 195 -1.69 2.78 -12.43
N ASP A 196 -1.40 3.24 -13.64
CA ASP A 196 -2.17 4.32 -14.28
C ASP A 196 -3.61 3.91 -14.53
N TRP A 197 -3.82 2.64 -14.88
CA TRP A 197 -5.18 2.11 -15.02
C TRP A 197 -5.91 2.03 -13.67
N LEU A 198 -5.23 1.58 -12.62
CA LEU A 198 -5.77 1.61 -11.25
C LEU A 198 -6.19 3.04 -10.85
N MET A 199 -5.37 4.04 -11.15
CA MET A 199 -5.70 5.46 -10.91
C MET A 199 -6.96 5.91 -11.68
N ARG A 200 -7.12 5.49 -12.92
CA ARG A 200 -8.32 5.78 -13.73
C ARG A 200 -9.56 5.08 -13.18
N VAL A 201 -9.45 3.80 -12.83
CA VAL A 201 -10.55 3.00 -12.24
C VAL A 201 -11.01 3.62 -10.92
N GLN A 202 -10.10 3.96 -10.01
CA GLN A 202 -10.48 4.56 -8.72
C GLN A 202 -11.10 5.95 -8.86
N ALA A 203 -10.76 6.72 -9.88
CA ALA A 203 -11.34 8.04 -10.15
C ALA A 203 -12.68 7.95 -10.87
N CYS A 204 -13.00 6.82 -11.50
CA CYS A 204 -14.24 6.66 -12.27
C CYS A 204 -15.48 6.72 -11.37
N PRO A 205 -16.52 7.50 -11.72
CA PRO A 205 -17.81 7.43 -11.04
C PRO A 205 -18.41 6.02 -11.10
N LYS A 206 -19.00 5.55 -10.00
CA LYS A 206 -19.59 4.20 -9.91
C LYS A 206 -20.53 3.88 -11.07
N ALA A 207 -21.40 4.83 -11.44
CA ALA A 207 -22.36 4.65 -12.53
C ALA A 207 -21.71 4.47 -13.93
N LYS A 208 -20.43 4.82 -14.08
CA LYS A 208 -19.71 4.75 -15.36
C LYS A 208 -18.68 3.59 -15.42
N ILE A 209 -18.52 2.87 -14.32
CA ILE A 209 -17.45 1.86 -14.21
C ILE A 209 -17.61 0.74 -15.26
N GLY A 210 -18.82 0.24 -15.49
CA GLY A 210 -19.07 -0.81 -16.49
C GLY A 210 -18.67 -0.38 -17.90
N ARG A 211 -18.92 0.87 -18.28
CA ARG A 211 -18.50 1.40 -19.59
C ARG A 211 -16.99 1.56 -19.67
N LEU A 212 -16.33 1.99 -18.58
CA LEU A 212 -14.86 2.11 -18.53
C LEU A 212 -14.20 0.76 -18.73
N LEU A 213 -14.69 -0.29 -18.04
CA LEU A 213 -14.11 -1.64 -18.10
C LEU A 213 -14.38 -2.34 -19.43
N ALA A 214 -15.52 -2.07 -20.08
CA ALA A 214 -15.84 -2.64 -21.40
C ALA A 214 -15.05 -2.05 -22.56
N GLY A 215 -14.41 -0.90 -22.38
CA GLY A 215 -13.56 -0.23 -23.38
C GLY A 215 -12.05 -0.34 -23.11
N ALA A 216 -11.66 -1.27 -22.25
CA ALA A 216 -10.27 -1.47 -21.82
C ALA A 216 -9.59 -2.63 -22.58
#